data_70abc15e9dab0cff4bcc753b930e1cc2
#
_entry.id   70abc15e9dab0cff4bcc753b930e1cc2
#
_cell.length_a   1.000
_cell.length_b   1.000
_cell.length_c   1.000
_cell.angle_alpha   90.00
_cell.angle_beta   90.00
_cell.angle_gamma   90.00
#
_symmetry.space_group_name_H-M   'P 1'
#
loop_
_entity.id
_entity.type
_entity.pdbx_description
1 polymer ?
#
loop_
_entity_poly.entity_id
_entity_poly.type
_entity_poly.pdbx_seq_one_letter_code
_entity_poly.pdbx_strand_id
1 'polypeptide(L)'
;MLAKVNSAALYGIDALRVEVEIDLASGLPQLATVGLPEGAVKESKDRIRAAVKNCGYTFPAKRITINLAPADIKKEGSAYDLPMAIGILAAEELIEKTQLDNYLLIGELSLDGSLRAVRGALPIAMAAKKEKVKGLILPVQNAPEAAVVHDIEVLGVRNLPQVVEFLNGAQSVERVQVNLDDLFKQHSQYNSDFNDVKGQQHVKRALEVAAAGAHNVILVGPPGSGKTMLAKRLPTILPDLTLAEALETTKIHSVMGILNGQAIIATRPFRSPHHTISDAGLVGGGTVPKPGEVSLAHNGVLFLDELPEFKRNVLEVMRQPLEDGNITVARALGSINYPASFMLVAAMNPCPCGFFTDPQKECTCTPLQIQRYRSKVSGPLLDRIDIQIEVPTLRYQELAGKEAGEPSAAIRQRVNGARTIQLQRFHKRTIHSNAQMGAKDIKRYCAVKEDADKLLEAAINKLGLSARAYSRVLKVSRTIADLAGSEEIQSAHIAEAIQYRSLDRGV
;
A
#
# COMPACT_ATOMS: atom_id res chain seq x y z
N MET A 1 -13.64 36.05 23.85
CA MET A 1 -13.38 34.85 24.67
C MET A 1 -12.64 33.84 23.83
N LEU A 2 -11.49 33.36 24.31
CA LEU A 2 -10.64 32.43 23.54
C LEU A 2 -10.80 30.99 24.04
N ALA A 3 -10.96 30.03 23.11
CA ALA A 3 -10.87 28.62 23.40
C ALA A 3 -9.91 27.97 22.40
N LYS A 4 -9.24 26.88 22.82
CA LYS A 4 -8.31 26.11 22.00
C LYS A 4 -8.70 24.64 22.07
N VAL A 5 -8.66 23.98 20.93
CA VAL A 5 -8.95 22.54 20.76
C VAL A 5 -7.88 21.89 19.89
N ASN A 6 -7.39 20.74 20.31
CA ASN A 6 -6.42 19.99 19.52
C ASN A 6 -7.10 19.16 18.43
N SER A 7 -6.57 19.23 17.25
CA SER A 7 -6.95 18.42 16.08
C SER A 7 -5.72 17.98 15.31
N ALA A 8 -5.89 17.38 14.12
CA ALA A 8 -4.78 17.01 13.26
C ALA A 8 -5.10 17.21 11.79
N ALA A 9 -4.06 17.48 11.00
CA ALA A 9 -4.07 17.52 9.54
C ALA A 9 -3.29 16.35 8.97
N LEU A 10 -3.78 15.76 7.88
CA LEU A 10 -3.01 14.78 7.11
C LEU A 10 -1.96 15.50 6.28
N TYR A 11 -0.73 14.98 6.27
CA TYR A 11 0.36 15.41 5.42
C TYR A 11 1.04 14.19 4.81
N GLY A 12 0.76 13.92 3.54
CA GLY A 12 1.15 12.67 2.91
C GLY A 12 0.44 11.47 3.54
N ILE A 13 1.20 10.56 4.13
CA ILE A 13 0.68 9.41 4.89
C ILE A 13 0.77 9.61 6.41
N ASP A 14 1.28 10.74 6.86
CA ASP A 14 1.40 11.08 8.27
C ASP A 14 0.37 12.13 8.67
N ALA A 15 0.31 12.42 9.95
CA ALA A 15 -0.53 13.50 10.48
C ALA A 15 0.30 14.46 11.35
N LEU A 16 -0.10 15.72 11.32
CA LEU A 16 0.50 16.80 12.09
C LEU A 16 -0.57 17.41 12.99
N ARG A 17 -0.19 17.78 14.21
CA ARG A 17 -1.08 18.45 15.14
C ARG A 17 -1.52 19.81 14.58
N VAL A 18 -2.80 20.10 14.72
CA VAL A 18 -3.43 21.39 14.39
C VAL A 18 -4.12 21.90 15.66
N GLU A 19 -3.83 23.14 16.03
CA GLU A 19 -4.54 23.84 17.08
C GLU A 19 -5.69 24.63 16.45
N VAL A 20 -6.91 24.38 16.90
CA VAL A 20 -8.13 25.07 16.49
C VAL A 20 -8.42 26.11 17.54
N GLU A 21 -8.13 27.38 17.24
CA GLU A 21 -8.35 28.52 18.13
C GLU A 21 -9.65 29.22 17.74
N ILE A 22 -10.54 29.42 18.70
CA ILE A 22 -11.82 30.12 18.50
C ILE A 22 -11.85 31.39 19.34
N ASP A 23 -12.02 32.54 18.69
CA ASP A 23 -12.25 33.83 19.36
C ASP A 23 -13.66 34.32 19.11
N LEU A 24 -14.37 34.66 20.22
CA LEU A 24 -15.68 35.26 20.19
C LEU A 24 -15.59 36.74 20.58
N ALA A 25 -15.87 37.63 19.65
CA ALA A 25 -15.87 39.07 19.83
C ALA A 25 -17.27 39.66 19.68
N SER A 26 -17.54 40.76 20.35
CA SER A 26 -18.77 41.54 20.15
C SER A 26 -18.81 42.13 18.75
N GLY A 27 -19.97 42.13 18.09
CA GLY A 27 -20.14 42.68 16.76
C GLY A 27 -21.23 41.98 15.95
N LEU A 28 -21.36 42.34 14.68
CA LEU A 28 -22.29 41.67 13.77
C LEU A 28 -21.97 40.18 13.62
N PRO A 29 -22.99 39.31 13.70
CA PRO A 29 -22.80 37.87 13.61
C PRO A 29 -22.11 37.49 12.30
N GLN A 30 -20.88 36.99 12.40
CA GLN A 30 -20.06 36.54 11.27
C GLN A 30 -19.22 35.37 11.72
N LEU A 31 -19.03 34.37 10.85
CA LEU A 31 -18.08 33.28 11.07
C LEU A 31 -16.99 33.31 10.00
N ALA A 32 -15.75 33.56 10.43
CA ALA A 32 -14.56 33.61 9.60
C ALA A 32 -13.60 32.47 9.98
N THR A 33 -13.04 31.77 8.97
CA THR A 33 -12.02 30.72 9.18
C THR A 33 -10.74 31.15 8.48
N VAL A 34 -9.62 31.13 9.20
CA VAL A 34 -8.27 31.48 8.74
C VAL A 34 -7.30 30.31 8.98
N GLY A 35 -6.09 30.37 8.45
CA GLY A 35 -5.09 29.30 8.59
C GLY A 35 -5.09 28.30 7.42
N LEU A 36 -5.22 28.79 6.18
CA LEU A 36 -5.24 28.00 4.93
C LEU A 36 -6.34 26.92 4.88
N PRO A 37 -7.61 27.24 5.19
CA PRO A 37 -8.71 26.29 5.04
C PRO A 37 -9.03 26.09 3.55
N GLU A 38 -9.18 24.83 3.09
CA GLU A 38 -9.72 24.50 1.78
C GLU A 38 -11.25 24.59 1.71
N GLY A 39 -11.82 24.36 0.51
CA GLY A 39 -13.25 24.51 0.26
C GLY A 39 -14.14 23.79 1.26
N ALA A 40 -13.89 22.51 1.52
CA ALA A 40 -14.67 21.69 2.45
C ALA A 40 -14.65 22.22 3.89
N VAL A 41 -13.52 22.79 4.34
CA VAL A 41 -13.41 23.44 5.66
C VAL A 41 -14.16 24.77 5.69
N LYS A 42 -14.21 25.49 4.57
CA LYS A 42 -15.00 26.73 4.46
C LYS A 42 -16.51 26.47 4.45
N GLU A 43 -16.95 25.37 3.86
CA GLU A 43 -18.34 24.91 3.82
C GLU A 43 -18.84 24.38 5.16
N SER A 44 -17.94 23.99 6.07
CA SER A 44 -18.32 23.44 7.39
C SER A 44 -19.13 24.42 8.26
N LYS A 45 -19.09 25.73 7.97
CA LYS A 45 -19.82 26.76 8.74
C LYS A 45 -21.29 26.45 8.88
N ASP A 46 -21.95 26.08 7.79
CA ASP A 46 -23.39 25.81 7.77
C ASP A 46 -23.71 24.48 8.45
N ARG A 47 -22.85 23.47 8.27
CA ARG A 47 -22.99 22.19 8.97
C ARG A 47 -22.85 22.34 10.49
N ILE A 48 -21.82 23.02 10.95
CA ILE A 48 -21.57 23.28 12.39
C ILE A 48 -22.74 24.05 12.99
N ARG A 49 -23.20 25.12 12.33
CA ARG A 49 -24.32 25.93 12.81
C ARG A 49 -25.60 25.14 12.95
N ALA A 50 -25.91 24.30 11.94
CA ALA A 50 -27.10 23.45 11.96
C ALA A 50 -26.96 22.36 13.03
N ALA A 51 -25.84 21.65 13.11
CA ALA A 51 -25.59 20.59 14.07
C ALA A 51 -25.72 21.11 15.53
N VAL A 52 -25.06 22.21 15.86
CA VAL A 52 -25.14 22.81 17.19
C VAL A 52 -26.57 23.14 17.57
N LYS A 53 -27.34 23.78 16.66
CA LYS A 53 -28.76 24.14 16.92
C LYS A 53 -29.64 22.90 17.03
N ASN A 54 -29.50 21.93 16.14
CA ASN A 54 -30.33 20.73 16.13
C ASN A 54 -30.06 19.81 17.34
N CYS A 55 -28.86 19.95 17.97
CA CYS A 55 -28.56 19.29 19.24
C CYS A 55 -29.05 20.05 20.46
N GLY A 56 -29.79 21.16 20.30
CA GLY A 56 -30.37 21.94 21.41
C GLY A 56 -29.42 22.96 22.02
N TYR A 57 -28.24 23.19 21.45
CA TYR A 57 -27.32 24.22 21.93
C TYR A 57 -27.56 25.57 21.24
N THR A 58 -27.32 26.65 21.96
CA THR A 58 -27.41 28.00 21.42
C THR A 58 -26.15 28.30 20.59
N PHE A 59 -26.34 28.62 19.28
CA PHE A 59 -25.23 29.11 18.46
C PHE A 59 -25.01 30.61 18.68
N PRO A 60 -23.79 31.07 19.02
CA PRO A 60 -23.54 32.46 19.40
C PRO A 60 -23.85 33.48 18.31
N ALA A 61 -24.60 34.51 18.62
CA ALA A 61 -24.89 35.66 17.74
C ALA A 61 -23.78 36.72 17.86
N LYS A 62 -22.51 36.31 17.76
CA LYS A 62 -21.29 37.11 17.88
C LYS A 62 -20.43 37.01 16.62
N ARG A 63 -19.37 37.82 16.56
CA ARG A 63 -18.32 37.63 15.55
C ARG A 63 -17.42 36.48 15.99
N ILE A 64 -17.39 35.40 15.21
CA ILE A 64 -16.60 34.20 15.47
C ILE A 64 -15.42 34.17 14.51
N THR A 65 -14.20 34.10 15.02
CA THR A 65 -12.99 33.86 14.24
C THR A 65 -12.41 32.50 14.63
N ILE A 66 -12.24 31.61 13.65
CA ILE A 66 -11.61 30.32 13.83
C ILE A 66 -10.25 30.36 13.14
N ASN A 67 -9.18 30.14 13.90
CA ASN A 67 -7.84 30.03 13.36
C ASN A 67 -7.36 28.57 13.45
N LEU A 68 -6.89 28.03 12.32
CA LEU A 68 -6.33 26.67 12.24
C LEU A 68 -4.81 26.77 12.18
N ALA A 69 -4.14 26.69 13.30
CA ALA A 69 -2.68 26.81 13.40
C ALA A 69 -1.98 25.43 13.28
N PRO A 70 -0.80 25.35 12.63
CA PRO A 70 -0.04 26.42 11.97
C PRO A 70 -0.58 26.76 10.57
N ALA A 71 -0.35 27.99 10.10
CA ALA A 71 -0.90 28.48 8.83
C ALA A 71 -0.15 28.02 7.57
N ASP A 72 0.99 27.36 7.69
CA ASP A 72 1.81 26.82 6.59
C ASP A 72 1.32 25.47 6.07
N ILE A 73 0.45 24.78 6.81
CA ILE A 73 -0.13 23.51 6.45
C ILE A 73 -1.55 23.72 5.91
N LYS A 74 -1.87 23.17 4.75
CA LYS A 74 -3.24 23.12 4.23
C LYS A 74 -4.12 22.20 5.06
N LYS A 75 -5.33 22.65 5.37
CA LYS A 75 -6.36 21.89 6.09
C LYS A 75 -7.44 21.49 5.11
N GLU A 76 -7.58 20.18 4.92
CA GLU A 76 -8.49 19.57 3.96
C GLU A 76 -9.55 18.71 4.65
N GLY A 77 -10.67 18.57 3.95
CA GLY A 77 -11.75 17.69 4.40
C GLY A 77 -12.60 18.26 5.52
N SER A 78 -13.55 17.45 5.98
CA SER A 78 -14.59 17.78 6.95
C SER A 78 -14.25 17.34 8.37
N ALA A 79 -13.06 16.77 8.60
CA ALA A 79 -12.65 16.26 9.93
C ALA A 79 -12.56 17.33 11.03
N TYR A 80 -12.55 18.61 10.65
CA TYR A 80 -12.49 19.74 11.56
C TYR A 80 -13.86 20.20 12.08
N ASP A 81 -14.97 19.66 11.57
CA ASP A 81 -16.31 20.08 11.99
C ASP A 81 -16.49 19.90 13.50
N LEU A 82 -16.12 18.72 14.03
CA LEU A 82 -16.21 18.43 15.46
C LEU A 82 -15.32 19.36 16.32
N PRO A 83 -14.00 19.48 16.10
CA PRO A 83 -13.17 20.36 16.92
C PRO A 83 -13.58 21.83 16.83
N MET A 84 -14.07 22.30 15.69
CA MET A 84 -14.60 23.67 15.55
C MET A 84 -15.90 23.86 16.35
N ALA A 85 -16.83 22.89 16.30
CA ALA A 85 -18.07 22.93 17.07
C ALA A 85 -17.79 22.93 18.58
N ILE A 86 -16.96 22.03 19.06
CA ILE A 86 -16.54 21.93 20.46
C ILE A 86 -15.85 23.24 20.91
N GLY A 87 -14.97 23.78 20.07
CA GLY A 87 -14.30 25.04 20.39
C GLY A 87 -15.24 26.24 20.48
N ILE A 88 -16.30 26.31 19.64
CA ILE A 88 -17.34 27.33 19.74
C ILE A 88 -18.12 27.19 21.06
N LEU A 89 -18.52 25.96 21.42
CA LEU A 89 -19.23 25.69 22.68
C LEU A 89 -18.36 25.96 23.90
N ALA A 90 -17.07 25.65 23.85
CA ALA A 90 -16.11 25.95 24.92
C ALA A 90 -15.85 27.47 25.06
N ALA A 91 -15.85 28.21 23.95
CA ALA A 91 -15.74 29.68 24.01
C ALA A 91 -16.99 30.36 24.59
N GLU A 92 -18.17 29.73 24.51
CA GLU A 92 -19.42 30.11 25.17
C GLU A 92 -19.54 29.54 26.61
N GLU A 93 -18.45 28.94 27.15
CA GLU A 93 -18.41 28.36 28.51
C GLU A 93 -19.41 27.21 28.77
N LEU A 94 -19.88 26.55 27.68
CA LEU A 94 -20.74 25.37 27.77
C LEU A 94 -19.94 24.08 27.97
N ILE A 95 -18.62 24.14 27.84
CA ILE A 95 -17.69 23.01 28.01
C ILE A 95 -16.53 23.45 28.91
N GLU A 96 -16.19 22.62 29.90
CA GLU A 96 -15.03 22.81 30.74
C GLU A 96 -13.73 22.70 29.96
N LYS A 97 -12.90 23.76 29.99
CA LYS A 97 -11.67 23.83 29.19
C LYS A 97 -10.56 22.89 29.66
N THR A 98 -10.60 22.44 30.91
CA THR A 98 -9.57 21.62 31.58
C THR A 98 -9.31 20.27 30.88
N GLN A 99 -10.31 19.71 30.19
CA GLN A 99 -10.21 18.44 29.52
C GLN A 99 -9.79 18.58 28.04
N LEU A 100 -9.91 19.75 27.42
CA LEU A 100 -9.66 19.96 25.98
C LEU A 100 -8.20 19.71 25.60
N ASP A 101 -7.25 20.05 26.44
CA ASP A 101 -5.82 19.88 26.18
C ASP A 101 -5.39 18.40 26.21
N ASN A 102 -6.19 17.56 26.88
CA ASN A 102 -5.88 16.13 27.03
C ASN A 102 -6.21 15.30 25.80
N TYR A 103 -7.12 15.77 24.95
CA TYR A 103 -7.65 14.99 23.83
C TYR A 103 -7.42 15.69 22.49
N LEU A 104 -7.18 14.88 21.45
CA LEU A 104 -7.21 15.30 20.07
C LEU A 104 -8.58 14.92 19.48
N LEU A 105 -9.25 15.85 18.81
CA LEU A 105 -10.60 15.68 18.29
C LEU A 105 -10.59 15.70 16.77
N ILE A 106 -11.28 14.74 16.14
CA ILE A 106 -11.58 14.72 14.71
C ILE A 106 -12.98 14.17 14.47
N GLY A 107 -13.69 14.68 13.47
CA GLY A 107 -15.00 14.18 13.08
C GLY A 107 -15.73 15.12 12.12
N GLU A 108 -16.43 14.55 11.16
CA GLU A 108 -17.38 15.28 10.31
C GLU A 108 -18.74 15.31 10.99
N LEU A 109 -19.39 16.46 11.02
CA LEU A 109 -20.74 16.61 11.57
C LEU A 109 -21.80 16.53 10.45
N SER A 110 -22.81 15.73 10.68
CA SER A 110 -24.07 15.82 9.95
C SER A 110 -24.93 16.98 10.53
N LEU A 111 -25.94 17.43 9.80
CA LEU A 111 -26.79 18.54 10.21
C LEU A 111 -27.58 18.24 11.51
N ASP A 112 -27.83 16.97 11.82
CA ASP A 112 -28.46 16.49 13.04
C ASP A 112 -27.51 16.33 14.23
N GLY A 113 -26.21 16.63 14.03
CA GLY A 113 -25.17 16.49 15.05
C GLY A 113 -24.58 15.09 15.16
N SER A 114 -24.98 14.13 14.33
CA SER A 114 -24.32 12.83 14.26
C SER A 114 -22.92 12.93 13.62
N LEU A 115 -22.00 12.03 14.03
CA LEU A 115 -20.63 11.99 13.53
C LEU A 115 -20.49 10.97 12.40
N ARG A 116 -19.83 11.39 11.33
CA ARG A 116 -19.47 10.57 10.17
C ARG A 116 -17.99 10.23 10.17
N ALA A 117 -17.69 9.08 9.60
CA ALA A 117 -16.32 8.60 9.43
C ALA A 117 -15.43 9.59 8.68
N VAL A 118 -14.18 9.71 9.11
CA VAL A 118 -13.15 10.53 8.50
C VAL A 118 -12.00 9.67 7.99
N ARG A 119 -11.14 10.25 7.15
CA ARG A 119 -9.95 9.58 6.61
C ARG A 119 -8.77 9.78 7.55
N GLY A 120 -7.85 8.80 7.55
CA GLY A 120 -6.58 8.96 8.23
C GLY A 120 -6.64 8.80 9.74
N ALA A 121 -7.57 8.03 10.29
CA ALA A 121 -7.68 7.84 11.73
C ALA A 121 -6.43 7.18 12.32
N LEU A 122 -5.82 6.19 11.62
CA LEU A 122 -4.58 5.56 12.07
C LEU A 122 -3.38 6.52 12.12
N PRO A 123 -3.00 7.25 11.05
CA PRO A 123 -1.90 8.23 11.14
C PRO A 123 -2.18 9.33 12.17
N ILE A 124 -3.44 9.74 12.37
CA ILE A 124 -3.81 10.72 13.40
C ILE A 124 -3.60 10.13 14.80
N ALA A 125 -3.99 8.88 15.05
CA ALA A 125 -3.73 8.20 16.33
C ALA A 125 -2.23 8.04 16.60
N MET A 126 -1.43 7.73 15.56
CA MET A 126 0.02 7.68 15.70
C MET A 126 0.64 9.05 16.02
N ALA A 127 0.13 10.13 15.42
CA ALA A 127 0.54 11.50 15.74
C ALA A 127 0.16 11.86 17.18
N ALA A 128 -1.06 11.56 17.62
CA ALA A 128 -1.53 11.79 18.97
C ALA A 128 -0.64 11.10 20.03
N LYS A 129 -0.24 9.83 19.76
CA LYS A 129 0.73 9.10 20.61
C LYS A 129 2.10 9.81 20.65
N LYS A 130 2.60 10.28 19.51
CA LYS A 130 3.88 11.01 19.41
C LYS A 130 3.86 12.32 20.18
N GLU A 131 2.74 13.05 20.12
CA GLU A 131 2.51 14.30 20.85
C GLU A 131 2.19 14.09 22.34
N LYS A 132 2.10 12.83 22.80
CA LYS A 132 1.84 12.43 24.18
C LYS A 132 0.52 12.99 24.73
N VAL A 133 -0.50 13.17 23.90
CA VAL A 133 -1.85 13.48 24.38
C VAL A 133 -2.46 12.24 25.05
N LYS A 134 -3.38 12.45 25.98
CA LYS A 134 -4.02 11.36 26.72
C LYS A 134 -4.84 10.45 25.81
N GLY A 135 -5.59 11.05 24.85
CA GLY A 135 -6.47 10.28 23.99
C GLY A 135 -6.91 10.99 22.72
N LEU A 136 -7.68 10.24 21.95
CA LEU A 136 -8.26 10.65 20.67
C LEU A 136 -9.79 10.45 20.74
N ILE A 137 -10.55 11.51 20.46
CA ILE A 137 -12.01 11.49 20.31
C ILE A 137 -12.34 11.54 18.83
N LEU A 138 -13.04 10.53 18.34
CA LEU A 138 -13.33 10.37 16.91
C LEU A 138 -14.64 9.60 16.68
N PRO A 139 -15.17 9.60 15.43
CA PRO A 139 -16.35 8.82 15.10
C PRO A 139 -16.18 7.33 15.42
N VAL A 140 -17.22 6.71 15.98
CA VAL A 140 -17.20 5.29 16.39
C VAL A 140 -16.79 4.35 15.26
N GLN A 141 -17.09 4.69 14.01
CA GLN A 141 -16.70 3.89 12.83
C GLN A 141 -15.18 3.86 12.61
N ASN A 142 -14.46 4.89 13.04
CA ASN A 142 -13.00 4.98 12.93
C ASN A 142 -12.27 4.42 14.18
N ALA A 143 -12.99 4.20 15.27
CA ALA A 143 -12.37 3.84 16.53
C ALA A 143 -11.58 2.51 16.48
N PRO A 144 -12.04 1.44 15.80
CA PRO A 144 -11.24 0.22 15.67
C PRO A 144 -9.91 0.44 14.94
N GLU A 145 -9.89 1.28 13.88
CA GLU A 145 -8.67 1.64 13.14
C GLU A 145 -7.67 2.39 14.01
N ALA A 146 -8.14 3.39 14.78
CA ALA A 146 -7.30 4.17 15.67
C ALA A 146 -6.78 3.34 16.86
N ALA A 147 -7.59 2.40 17.37
CA ALA A 147 -7.28 1.57 18.53
C ALA A 147 -6.18 0.52 18.27
N VAL A 148 -5.76 0.33 17.01
CA VAL A 148 -4.56 -0.43 16.66
C VAL A 148 -3.30 0.21 17.25
N VAL A 149 -3.32 1.52 17.52
CA VAL A 149 -2.22 2.23 18.19
C VAL A 149 -2.36 2.06 19.70
N HIS A 150 -1.48 1.25 20.29
CA HIS A 150 -1.43 1.07 21.73
C HIS A 150 -0.90 2.32 22.47
N ASP A 151 -1.15 2.38 23.79
CA ASP A 151 -0.71 3.44 24.72
C ASP A 151 -1.36 4.81 24.47
N ILE A 152 -2.57 4.83 23.90
CA ILE A 152 -3.41 6.01 23.77
C ILE A 152 -4.87 5.62 24.04
N GLU A 153 -5.65 6.49 24.69
CA GLU A 153 -7.08 6.28 24.87
C GLU A 153 -7.83 6.61 23.58
N VAL A 154 -8.52 5.62 22.98
CA VAL A 154 -9.36 5.83 21.80
C VAL A 154 -10.82 5.82 22.21
N LEU A 155 -11.51 6.96 22.03
CA LEU A 155 -12.89 7.19 22.43
C LEU A 155 -13.76 7.34 21.20
N GLY A 156 -14.51 6.28 20.88
CA GLY A 156 -15.45 6.25 19.76
C GLY A 156 -16.78 6.90 20.13
N VAL A 157 -17.15 7.99 19.46
CA VAL A 157 -18.36 8.77 19.74
C VAL A 157 -19.30 8.83 18.55
N ARG A 158 -20.62 8.97 18.82
CA ARG A 158 -21.65 8.91 17.78
C ARG A 158 -22.18 10.27 17.36
N ASN A 159 -22.20 11.25 18.28
CA ASN A 159 -22.79 12.56 18.07
C ASN A 159 -22.14 13.64 18.93
N LEU A 160 -22.45 14.89 18.61
CA LEU A 160 -21.94 16.07 19.33
C LEU A 160 -22.32 16.10 20.80
N PRO A 161 -23.59 15.83 21.23
CA PRO A 161 -23.96 15.82 22.67
C PRO A 161 -23.10 14.85 23.48
N GLN A 162 -22.84 13.64 22.98
CA GLN A 162 -22.01 12.67 23.71
C GLN A 162 -20.58 13.20 23.98
N VAL A 163 -20.00 13.97 23.04
CA VAL A 163 -18.68 14.60 23.26
C VAL A 163 -18.76 15.70 24.31
N VAL A 164 -19.81 16.53 24.28
CA VAL A 164 -20.03 17.61 25.26
C VAL A 164 -20.21 17.03 26.66
N GLU A 165 -21.07 16.02 26.82
CA GLU A 165 -21.32 15.35 28.10
C GLU A 165 -20.06 14.67 28.66
N PHE A 166 -19.27 14.04 27.80
CA PHE A 166 -17.99 13.44 28.19
C PHE A 166 -16.99 14.50 28.67
N LEU A 167 -16.81 15.60 27.93
CA LEU A 167 -15.86 16.67 28.28
C LEU A 167 -16.26 17.39 29.58
N ASN A 168 -17.56 17.46 29.89
CA ASN A 168 -18.09 18.00 31.12
C ASN A 168 -18.14 16.98 32.29
N GLY A 169 -17.65 15.74 32.06
CA GLY A 169 -17.67 14.71 33.10
C GLY A 169 -19.06 14.14 33.43
N ALA A 170 -20.09 14.50 32.67
CA ALA A 170 -21.46 14.03 32.87
C ALA A 170 -21.70 12.61 32.38
N GLN A 171 -20.95 12.17 31.35
CA GLN A 171 -21.02 10.81 30.76
C GLN A 171 -19.60 10.25 30.56
N SER A 172 -19.40 8.96 30.86
CA SER A 172 -18.20 8.23 30.50
C SER A 172 -18.35 7.65 29.10
N VAL A 173 -17.26 7.65 28.32
CA VAL A 173 -17.15 6.94 27.03
C VAL A 173 -16.15 5.79 27.20
N GLU A 174 -16.58 4.59 26.85
CA GLU A 174 -15.71 3.42 26.95
C GLU A 174 -14.55 3.52 25.96
N ARG A 175 -13.36 3.17 26.46
CA ARG A 175 -12.16 3.06 25.61
C ARG A 175 -12.29 1.88 24.68
N VAL A 176 -12.13 2.13 23.37
CA VAL A 176 -12.08 1.07 22.38
C VAL A 176 -10.70 0.39 22.43
N GLN A 177 -10.72 -0.93 22.56
CA GLN A 177 -9.52 -1.77 22.52
C GLN A 177 -9.68 -2.82 21.44
N VAL A 178 -8.59 -3.15 20.78
CA VAL A 178 -8.53 -4.21 19.76
C VAL A 178 -7.41 -5.19 20.09
N ASN A 179 -7.69 -6.47 19.92
CA ASN A 179 -6.67 -7.50 19.99
C ASN A 179 -6.08 -7.69 18.60
N LEU A 180 -4.80 -7.34 18.41
CA LEU A 180 -4.11 -7.42 17.12
C LEU A 180 -4.02 -8.86 16.60
N ASP A 181 -3.76 -9.84 17.48
CA ASP A 181 -3.64 -11.25 17.08
C ASP A 181 -4.97 -11.78 16.53
N ASP A 182 -6.08 -11.40 17.14
CA ASP A 182 -7.41 -11.78 16.67
C ASP A 182 -7.76 -11.08 15.35
N LEU A 183 -7.40 -9.81 15.19
CA LEU A 183 -7.59 -9.07 13.94
C LEU A 183 -6.78 -9.71 12.80
N PHE A 184 -5.51 -10.07 13.04
CA PHE A 184 -4.69 -10.75 12.03
C PHE A 184 -5.29 -12.10 11.63
N LYS A 185 -5.75 -12.91 12.59
CA LYS A 185 -6.40 -14.22 12.30
C LYS A 185 -7.69 -14.07 11.51
N GLN A 186 -8.53 -13.09 11.85
CA GLN A 186 -9.82 -12.85 11.17
C GLN A 186 -9.64 -12.33 9.74
N HIS A 187 -8.64 -11.47 9.50
CA HIS A 187 -8.46 -10.79 8.21
C HIS A 187 -7.35 -11.41 7.33
N SER A 188 -6.70 -12.51 7.76
CA SER A 188 -5.67 -13.21 6.97
C SER A 188 -6.24 -14.27 6.02
N GLN A 189 -7.56 -14.32 5.81
CA GLN A 189 -8.20 -15.28 4.92
C GLN A 189 -8.19 -14.81 3.47
N TYR A 190 -7.86 -15.71 2.55
CA TYR A 190 -7.91 -15.48 1.11
C TYR A 190 -9.08 -16.25 0.50
N ASN A 191 -9.80 -15.63 -0.44
CA ASN A 191 -10.93 -16.25 -1.14
C ASN A 191 -10.49 -17.13 -2.34
N SER A 192 -9.21 -17.33 -2.54
CA SER A 192 -8.62 -18.11 -3.64
C SER A 192 -7.45 -18.93 -3.13
N ASP A 193 -7.15 -20.05 -3.79
CA ASP A 193 -6.07 -20.93 -3.41
C ASP A 193 -5.29 -21.39 -4.66
N PHE A 194 -4.01 -21.72 -4.51
CA PHE A 194 -3.16 -22.26 -5.57
C PHE A 194 -3.56 -23.68 -5.97
N ASN A 195 -4.31 -24.41 -5.13
CA ASN A 195 -4.83 -25.73 -5.47
C ASN A 195 -5.81 -25.69 -6.65
N ASP A 196 -6.46 -24.53 -6.91
CA ASP A 196 -7.32 -24.34 -8.08
C ASP A 196 -6.54 -24.32 -9.40
N VAL A 197 -5.22 -24.10 -9.36
CA VAL A 197 -4.35 -24.05 -10.54
C VAL A 197 -3.94 -25.46 -10.91
N LYS A 198 -4.46 -25.96 -12.02
CA LYS A 198 -4.09 -27.26 -12.56
C LYS A 198 -2.84 -27.17 -13.42
N GLY A 199 -2.01 -28.20 -13.43
CA GLY A 199 -0.79 -28.26 -14.26
C GLY A 199 0.21 -27.12 -13.95
N GLN A 200 0.96 -26.71 -14.99
CA GLN A 200 1.89 -25.57 -15.00
C GLN A 200 2.91 -25.56 -13.83
N GLN A 201 3.47 -26.71 -13.46
CA GLN A 201 4.36 -26.87 -12.30
C GLN A 201 5.57 -25.92 -12.35
N HIS A 202 6.17 -25.70 -13.53
CA HIS A 202 7.30 -24.79 -13.70
C HIS A 202 6.92 -23.33 -13.42
N VAL A 203 5.67 -22.92 -13.78
CA VAL A 203 5.17 -21.56 -13.46
C VAL A 203 4.92 -21.42 -11.98
N LYS A 204 4.30 -22.42 -11.34
CA LYS A 204 4.07 -22.44 -9.87
C LYS A 204 5.39 -22.35 -9.12
N ARG A 205 6.41 -23.11 -9.55
CA ARG A 205 7.76 -23.05 -8.96
C ARG A 205 8.40 -21.68 -9.13
N ALA A 206 8.32 -21.06 -10.31
CA ALA A 206 8.82 -19.71 -10.53
C ALA A 206 8.12 -18.67 -9.63
N LEU A 207 6.80 -18.80 -9.44
CA LEU A 207 6.04 -17.91 -8.56
C LEU A 207 6.38 -18.14 -7.06
N GLU A 208 6.65 -19.38 -6.65
CA GLU A 208 7.16 -19.70 -5.31
C GLU A 208 8.51 -19.03 -5.05
N VAL A 209 9.46 -19.14 -6.00
CA VAL A 209 10.77 -18.47 -5.92
C VAL A 209 10.59 -16.95 -5.86
N ALA A 210 9.72 -16.42 -6.72
CA ALA A 210 9.40 -14.99 -6.75
C ALA A 210 8.83 -14.50 -5.40
N ALA A 211 7.88 -15.22 -4.82
CA ALA A 211 7.27 -14.91 -3.52
C ALA A 211 8.30 -14.95 -2.39
N ALA A 212 9.18 -15.98 -2.37
CA ALA A 212 10.19 -16.13 -1.34
C ALA A 212 11.22 -14.99 -1.35
N GLY A 213 11.67 -14.55 -2.54
CA GLY A 213 12.68 -13.51 -2.69
C GLY A 213 12.14 -12.10 -2.90
N ALA A 214 10.83 -11.92 -3.04
CA ALA A 214 10.17 -10.69 -3.49
C ALA A 214 10.67 -10.24 -4.88
N HIS A 215 10.89 -11.20 -5.81
CA HIS A 215 11.37 -10.94 -7.16
C HIS A 215 10.26 -10.47 -8.09
N ASN A 216 10.54 -9.49 -8.91
CA ASN A 216 9.63 -9.04 -9.96
C ASN A 216 9.51 -10.10 -11.07
N VAL A 217 8.30 -10.31 -11.56
CA VAL A 217 7.96 -11.39 -12.52
C VAL A 217 7.27 -10.85 -13.75
N ILE A 218 7.60 -11.39 -14.92
CA ILE A 218 6.77 -11.25 -16.12
C ILE A 218 6.31 -12.62 -16.62
N LEU A 219 5.00 -12.73 -16.85
CA LEU A 219 4.34 -13.91 -17.41
C LEU A 219 4.06 -13.67 -18.88
N VAL A 220 4.64 -14.48 -19.77
CA VAL A 220 4.45 -14.38 -21.21
C VAL A 220 3.75 -15.64 -21.70
N GLY A 221 2.66 -15.48 -22.46
CA GLY A 221 1.92 -16.63 -22.97
C GLY A 221 0.70 -16.23 -23.77
N PRO A 222 0.08 -17.17 -24.49
CA PRO A 222 -1.06 -16.91 -25.34
C PRO A 222 -2.30 -16.47 -24.53
N PRO A 223 -3.30 -15.87 -25.16
CA PRO A 223 -4.57 -15.57 -24.53
C PRO A 223 -5.20 -16.85 -23.94
N GLY A 224 -5.78 -16.75 -22.73
CA GLY A 224 -6.41 -17.89 -22.07
C GLY A 224 -5.44 -18.86 -21.37
N SER A 225 -4.12 -18.61 -21.35
CA SER A 225 -3.16 -19.48 -20.66
C SER A 225 -3.19 -19.39 -19.12
N GLY A 226 -4.04 -18.56 -18.53
CA GLY A 226 -4.21 -18.46 -17.08
C GLY A 226 -3.31 -17.45 -16.35
N LYS A 227 -2.59 -16.56 -17.08
CA LYS A 227 -1.67 -15.55 -16.49
C LYS A 227 -2.32 -14.73 -15.40
N THR A 228 -3.48 -14.14 -15.66
CA THR A 228 -4.24 -13.33 -14.70
C THR A 228 -4.72 -14.14 -13.50
N MET A 229 -5.10 -15.42 -13.72
CA MET A 229 -5.51 -16.34 -12.67
C MET A 229 -4.35 -16.64 -11.71
N LEU A 230 -3.17 -16.92 -12.24
CA LEU A 230 -1.93 -17.16 -11.49
C LEU A 230 -1.54 -15.92 -10.67
N ALA A 231 -1.54 -14.74 -11.30
CA ALA A 231 -1.20 -13.49 -10.64
C ALA A 231 -2.13 -13.17 -9.45
N LYS A 232 -3.45 -13.38 -9.61
CA LYS A 232 -4.44 -13.14 -8.54
C LYS A 232 -4.27 -14.08 -7.35
N ARG A 233 -3.66 -15.25 -7.53
CA ARG A 233 -3.40 -16.21 -6.44
C ARG A 233 -2.05 -16.00 -5.76
N LEU A 234 -1.15 -15.23 -6.37
CA LEU A 234 0.16 -14.97 -5.79
C LEU A 234 0.13 -14.42 -4.34
N PRO A 235 -0.78 -13.50 -3.97
CA PRO A 235 -0.88 -13.04 -2.58
C PRO A 235 -1.06 -14.16 -1.57
N THR A 236 -1.69 -15.27 -1.94
CA THR A 236 -1.96 -16.40 -1.03
C THR A 236 -0.71 -17.17 -0.63
N ILE A 237 0.38 -17.05 -1.38
CA ILE A 237 1.66 -17.70 -1.12
C ILE A 237 2.77 -16.74 -0.69
N LEU A 238 2.49 -15.42 -0.65
CA LEU A 238 3.45 -14.44 -0.14
C LEU A 238 3.67 -14.64 1.37
N PRO A 239 4.84 -14.23 1.89
CA PRO A 239 5.09 -14.23 3.32
C PRO A 239 4.04 -13.40 4.08
N ASP A 240 3.69 -13.82 5.28
CA ASP A 240 2.77 -13.07 6.13
C ASP A 240 3.32 -11.66 6.41
N LEU A 241 2.40 -10.68 6.59
CA LEU A 241 2.79 -9.34 6.98
C LEU A 241 3.28 -9.32 8.43
N THR A 242 4.38 -8.64 8.69
CA THR A 242 4.73 -8.23 10.05
C THR A 242 3.80 -7.10 10.51
N LEU A 243 3.69 -6.88 11.83
CA LEU A 243 2.88 -5.78 12.36
C LEU A 243 3.35 -4.41 11.80
N ALA A 244 4.66 -4.22 11.68
CA ALA A 244 5.21 -2.98 11.13
C ALA A 244 4.81 -2.76 9.66
N GLU A 245 4.91 -3.79 8.81
CA GLU A 245 4.45 -3.74 7.41
C GLU A 245 2.94 -3.50 7.33
N ALA A 246 2.15 -4.15 8.19
CA ALA A 246 0.70 -3.99 8.24
C ALA A 246 0.29 -2.55 8.62
N LEU A 247 0.94 -1.96 9.62
CA LEU A 247 0.71 -0.57 10.03
C LEU A 247 1.06 0.42 8.91
N GLU A 248 2.22 0.26 8.27
CA GLU A 248 2.65 1.14 7.18
C GLU A 248 1.69 1.04 5.98
N THR A 249 1.29 -0.17 5.61
CA THR A 249 0.30 -0.39 4.55
C THR A 249 -1.06 0.20 4.91
N THR A 250 -1.51 -0.01 6.15
CA THR A 250 -2.80 0.51 6.64
C THR A 250 -2.82 2.04 6.64
N LYS A 251 -1.72 2.72 7.00
CA LYS A 251 -1.61 4.19 6.91
C LYS A 251 -1.93 4.71 5.52
N ILE A 252 -1.34 4.09 4.48
CA ILE A 252 -1.56 4.50 3.08
C ILE A 252 -3.03 4.36 2.70
N HIS A 253 -3.65 3.22 3.05
CA HIS A 253 -5.05 2.94 2.74
C HIS A 253 -6.02 3.80 3.58
N SER A 254 -5.66 4.10 4.82
CA SER A 254 -6.40 4.98 5.73
C SER A 254 -6.53 6.41 5.17
N VAL A 255 -5.42 7.00 4.74
CA VAL A 255 -5.40 8.33 4.11
C VAL A 255 -6.25 8.38 2.83
N MET A 256 -6.29 7.28 2.08
CA MET A 256 -7.15 7.17 0.89
C MET A 256 -8.63 6.89 1.22
N GLY A 257 -8.94 6.50 2.46
CA GLY A 257 -10.30 6.18 2.90
C GLY A 257 -10.85 4.89 2.29
N ILE A 258 -10.00 3.90 2.02
CA ILE A 258 -10.35 2.63 1.37
C ILE A 258 -10.21 1.40 2.26
N LEU A 259 -10.18 1.58 3.57
CA LEU A 259 -10.12 0.47 4.54
C LEU A 259 -11.44 -0.32 4.64
N ASN A 260 -12.56 0.24 4.16
CA ASN A 260 -13.87 -0.42 4.13
C ASN A 260 -14.28 -1.05 5.47
N GLY A 261 -14.01 -0.36 6.59
CA GLY A 261 -14.34 -0.82 7.95
C GLY A 261 -13.33 -1.79 8.57
N GLN A 262 -12.25 -2.13 7.88
CA GLN A 262 -11.16 -2.90 8.47
C GLN A 262 -10.31 -2.02 9.39
N ALA A 263 -9.96 -2.52 10.57
CA ALA A 263 -9.08 -1.84 11.50
C ALA A 263 -7.61 -1.84 11.04
N ILE A 264 -7.19 -2.93 10.42
CA ILE A 264 -5.82 -3.14 9.93
C ILE A 264 -5.83 -4.01 8.66
N ILE A 265 -4.90 -3.76 7.76
CA ILE A 265 -4.65 -4.63 6.61
C ILE A 265 -3.75 -5.79 7.06
N ALA A 266 -4.31 -6.98 7.15
CA ALA A 266 -3.61 -8.19 7.59
C ALA A 266 -3.10 -9.05 6.43
N THR A 267 -3.51 -8.78 5.19
CA THR A 267 -3.06 -9.48 3.97
C THR A 267 -2.31 -8.53 3.05
N ARG A 268 -1.36 -9.08 2.28
CA ARG A 268 -0.61 -8.28 1.32
C ARG A 268 -1.53 -7.75 0.21
N PRO A 269 -1.55 -6.43 -0.05
CA PRO A 269 -2.42 -5.84 -1.06
C PRO A 269 -2.15 -6.40 -2.44
N PHE A 270 -3.21 -6.54 -3.24
CA PHE A 270 -3.13 -6.85 -4.66
C PHE A 270 -3.80 -5.73 -5.45
N ARG A 271 -3.00 -4.97 -6.20
CA ARG A 271 -3.50 -3.86 -7.03
C ARG A 271 -3.33 -4.21 -8.50
N SER A 272 -4.38 -4.01 -9.28
CA SER A 272 -4.41 -4.33 -10.71
C SER A 272 -5.05 -3.17 -11.49
N PRO A 273 -4.31 -2.08 -11.71
CA PRO A 273 -4.82 -0.96 -12.49
C PRO A 273 -5.02 -1.36 -13.95
N HIS A 274 -6.03 -0.79 -14.59
CA HIS A 274 -6.28 -0.96 -16.00
C HIS A 274 -5.20 -0.22 -16.83
N HIS A 275 -4.85 -0.71 -18.02
CA HIS A 275 -3.80 -0.13 -18.87
C HIS A 275 -4.09 1.32 -19.33
N THR A 276 -5.33 1.81 -19.21
CA THR A 276 -5.71 3.21 -19.48
C THR A 276 -5.41 4.19 -18.36
N ILE A 277 -4.86 3.71 -17.24
CA ILE A 277 -4.52 4.55 -16.08
C ILE A 277 -3.60 5.71 -16.49
N SER A 278 -3.77 6.87 -15.85
CA SER A 278 -2.84 8.00 -16.01
C SER A 278 -1.61 7.86 -15.11
N ASP A 279 -0.54 8.61 -15.44
CA ASP A 279 0.67 8.68 -14.62
C ASP A 279 0.33 9.05 -13.17
N ALA A 280 -0.51 10.08 -12.97
CA ALA A 280 -0.94 10.51 -11.65
C ALA A 280 -1.79 9.45 -10.92
N GLY A 281 -2.56 8.65 -11.64
CA GLY A 281 -3.28 7.51 -11.05
C GLY A 281 -2.32 6.41 -10.59
N LEU A 282 -1.27 6.13 -11.38
CA LEU A 282 -0.33 5.07 -11.07
C LEU A 282 0.63 5.46 -9.93
N VAL A 283 1.30 6.60 -10.03
CA VAL A 283 2.35 7.00 -9.06
C VAL A 283 1.87 7.98 -8.00
N GLY A 284 0.71 8.56 -8.17
CA GLY A 284 0.19 9.59 -7.29
C GLY A 284 0.30 11.00 -7.87
N GLY A 285 -0.49 11.90 -7.35
CA GLY A 285 -0.55 13.28 -7.85
C GLY A 285 -1.84 14.00 -7.44
N GLY A 286 -2.22 14.99 -8.25
CA GLY A 286 -3.34 15.86 -7.99
C GLY A 286 -2.87 17.24 -7.49
N THR A 287 -3.83 18.17 -7.31
CA THR A 287 -3.57 19.50 -6.72
C THR A 287 -3.11 19.37 -5.27
N VAL A 288 -3.67 18.40 -4.57
CA VAL A 288 -3.19 17.88 -3.30
C VAL A 288 -2.57 16.51 -3.58
N PRO A 289 -1.29 16.31 -3.29
CA PRO A 289 -0.64 15.05 -3.55
C PRO A 289 -1.31 13.91 -2.80
N LYS A 290 -1.75 12.87 -3.54
CA LYS A 290 -2.31 11.63 -2.99
C LYS A 290 -1.49 10.46 -3.48
N PRO A 291 -1.39 9.36 -2.70
CA PRO A 291 -0.71 8.14 -3.14
C PRO A 291 -1.45 7.51 -4.32
N GLY A 292 -0.69 6.97 -5.29
CA GLY A 292 -1.21 6.22 -6.43
C GLY A 292 -1.23 4.70 -6.20
N GLU A 293 -1.54 3.95 -7.26
CA GLU A 293 -1.63 2.48 -7.22
C GLU A 293 -0.32 1.81 -6.78
N VAL A 294 0.85 2.39 -7.10
CA VAL A 294 2.16 1.87 -6.64
C VAL A 294 2.30 1.92 -5.11
N SER A 295 1.79 2.99 -4.48
CA SER A 295 1.80 3.11 -3.03
C SER A 295 0.69 2.28 -2.38
N LEU A 296 -0.46 2.15 -3.04
CA LEU A 296 -1.53 1.25 -2.58
C LEU A 296 -1.13 -0.24 -2.67
N ALA A 297 -0.15 -0.58 -3.52
CA ALA A 297 0.44 -1.91 -3.60
C ALA A 297 1.60 -2.13 -2.61
N HIS A 298 1.92 -1.15 -1.77
CA HIS A 298 3.03 -1.22 -0.82
C HIS A 298 2.94 -2.48 0.06
N ASN A 299 4.07 -3.16 0.23
CA ASN A 299 4.20 -4.47 0.89
C ASN A 299 3.35 -5.60 0.25
N GLY A 300 2.87 -5.41 -0.98
CA GLY A 300 2.04 -6.35 -1.70
C GLY A 300 2.44 -6.54 -3.15
N VAL A 301 1.46 -6.69 -4.03
CA VAL A 301 1.62 -6.97 -5.46
C VAL A 301 0.99 -5.87 -6.30
N LEU A 302 1.74 -5.33 -7.24
CA LEU A 302 1.22 -4.55 -8.36
C LEU A 302 1.19 -5.43 -9.60
N PHE A 303 -0.01 -5.74 -10.08
CA PHE A 303 -0.22 -6.55 -11.27
C PHE A 303 -0.56 -5.67 -12.47
N LEU A 304 0.27 -5.74 -13.52
CA LEU A 304 0.05 -5.05 -14.79
C LEU A 304 -0.28 -6.09 -15.86
N ASP A 305 -1.56 -6.26 -16.16
CA ASP A 305 -2.01 -7.12 -17.25
C ASP A 305 -1.88 -6.38 -18.57
N GLU A 306 -1.63 -7.11 -19.66
CA GLU A 306 -1.44 -6.53 -21.00
C GLU A 306 -0.34 -5.44 -21.02
N LEU A 307 0.81 -5.70 -20.40
CA LEU A 307 1.89 -4.73 -20.20
C LEU A 307 2.22 -3.85 -21.42
N PRO A 308 2.30 -4.36 -22.66
CA PRO A 308 2.59 -3.53 -23.85
C PRO A 308 1.46 -2.58 -24.25
N GLU A 309 0.27 -2.65 -23.64
CA GLU A 309 -0.85 -1.72 -23.91
C GLU A 309 -0.84 -0.49 -23.01
N PHE A 310 -0.04 -0.49 -21.95
CA PHE A 310 0.17 0.72 -21.14
C PHE A 310 0.91 1.79 -21.95
N LYS A 311 0.57 3.05 -21.71
CA LYS A 311 1.30 4.17 -22.30
C LYS A 311 2.76 4.14 -21.84
N ARG A 312 3.69 4.45 -22.74
CA ARG A 312 5.12 4.40 -22.47
C ARG A 312 5.54 5.28 -21.28
N ASN A 313 5.02 6.49 -21.17
CA ASN A 313 5.29 7.38 -20.05
C ASN A 313 4.85 6.79 -18.70
N VAL A 314 3.68 6.09 -18.66
CA VAL A 314 3.20 5.39 -17.45
C VAL A 314 4.16 4.28 -17.02
N LEU A 315 4.74 3.55 -17.96
CA LEU A 315 5.73 2.51 -17.65
C LEU A 315 7.08 3.10 -17.19
N GLU A 316 7.50 4.23 -17.76
CA GLU A 316 8.78 4.87 -17.41
C GLU A 316 8.79 5.43 -15.98
N VAL A 317 7.66 5.98 -15.47
CA VAL A 317 7.58 6.49 -14.09
C VAL A 317 7.66 5.37 -13.03
N MET A 318 7.44 4.12 -13.41
CA MET A 318 7.61 2.95 -12.54
C MET A 318 9.07 2.66 -12.18
N ARG A 319 10.03 3.23 -12.90
CA ARG A 319 11.46 2.92 -12.72
C ARG A 319 11.95 3.36 -11.34
N GLN A 320 11.52 4.52 -10.87
CA GLN A 320 11.90 5.02 -9.55
C GLN A 320 11.39 4.09 -8.41
N PRO A 321 10.09 3.81 -8.28
CA PRO A 321 9.63 2.97 -7.18
C PRO A 321 10.18 1.53 -7.22
N LEU A 322 10.49 0.98 -8.40
CA LEU A 322 11.12 -0.34 -8.52
C LEU A 322 12.61 -0.36 -8.07
N GLU A 323 13.28 0.79 -8.04
CA GLU A 323 14.66 0.90 -7.55
C GLU A 323 14.72 1.32 -6.09
N ASP A 324 13.95 2.35 -5.74
CA ASP A 324 14.09 3.06 -4.46
C ASP A 324 13.07 2.56 -3.41
N GLY A 325 12.03 1.81 -3.81
CA GLY A 325 10.94 1.38 -2.94
C GLY A 325 10.07 2.53 -2.42
N ASN A 326 10.19 3.70 -3.03
CA ASN A 326 9.40 4.89 -2.71
C ASN A 326 9.17 5.75 -3.95
N ILE A 327 8.22 6.68 -3.88
CA ILE A 327 7.89 7.62 -4.94
C ILE A 327 7.78 9.04 -4.39
N THR A 328 8.46 9.98 -5.01
CA THR A 328 8.40 11.39 -4.65
C THR A 328 7.45 12.13 -5.57
N VAL A 329 6.36 12.66 -5.01
CA VAL A 329 5.40 13.50 -5.73
C VAL A 329 5.71 14.96 -5.42
N ALA A 330 6.37 15.65 -6.37
CA ALA A 330 6.68 17.06 -6.27
C ALA A 330 5.55 17.91 -6.88
N ARG A 331 5.13 18.97 -6.17
CA ARG A 331 4.16 19.98 -6.61
C ARG A 331 4.59 21.35 -6.10
N ALA A 332 3.94 22.41 -6.59
CA ALA A 332 4.25 23.78 -6.19
C ALA A 332 4.20 24.05 -4.67
N LEU A 333 3.43 23.25 -3.94
CA LEU A 333 3.24 23.36 -2.49
C LEU A 333 4.20 22.50 -1.65
N GLY A 334 5.08 21.73 -2.31
CA GLY A 334 6.03 20.86 -1.63
C GLY A 334 6.21 19.51 -2.30
N SER A 335 7.11 18.73 -1.74
CA SER A 335 7.44 17.39 -2.18
C SER A 335 7.06 16.41 -1.08
N ILE A 336 6.23 15.41 -1.42
CA ILE A 336 5.80 14.36 -0.50
C ILE A 336 6.37 13.04 -1.00
N ASN A 337 6.97 12.28 -0.08
CA ASN A 337 7.48 10.94 -0.36
C ASN A 337 6.46 9.89 0.13
N TYR A 338 6.10 8.96 -0.76
CA TYR A 338 5.20 7.85 -0.45
C TYR A 338 5.95 6.52 -0.53
N PRO A 339 5.79 5.63 0.45
CA PRO A 339 6.28 4.26 0.35
C PRO A 339 5.66 3.55 -0.85
N ALA A 340 6.48 2.82 -1.59
CA ALA A 340 6.08 2.08 -2.79
C ALA A 340 6.95 0.83 -3.00
N SER A 341 7.22 0.11 -1.92
CA SER A 341 7.92 -1.18 -1.98
C SER A 341 6.90 -2.28 -2.28
N PHE A 342 6.83 -2.71 -3.53
CA PHE A 342 5.90 -3.73 -4.01
C PHE A 342 6.62 -4.74 -4.90
N MET A 343 6.01 -5.90 -5.07
CA MET A 343 6.41 -6.89 -6.05
C MET A 343 5.67 -6.62 -7.36
N LEU A 344 6.40 -6.33 -8.44
CA LEU A 344 5.80 -6.19 -9.77
C LEU A 344 5.53 -7.57 -10.35
N VAL A 345 4.28 -7.80 -10.74
CA VAL A 345 3.88 -8.93 -11.60
C VAL A 345 3.31 -8.35 -12.87
N ALA A 346 3.92 -8.68 -14.00
CA ALA A 346 3.43 -8.24 -15.29
C ALA A 346 2.95 -9.44 -16.12
N ALA A 347 1.98 -9.22 -16.99
CA ALA A 347 1.57 -10.23 -17.96
C ALA A 347 1.51 -9.62 -19.36
N MET A 348 1.94 -10.39 -20.35
CA MET A 348 1.84 -10.00 -21.75
C MET A 348 1.66 -11.20 -22.67
N ASN A 349 1.16 -10.94 -23.85
CA ASN A 349 1.17 -11.92 -24.93
C ASN A 349 2.54 -11.94 -25.63
N PRO A 350 2.93 -13.03 -26.30
CA PRO A 350 4.23 -13.12 -26.99
C PRO A 350 4.31 -12.26 -28.25
N CYS A 351 3.15 -11.89 -28.85
CA CYS A 351 3.01 -11.07 -30.04
C CYS A 351 1.60 -10.43 -30.11
N PRO A 352 1.30 -9.55 -31.10
CA PRO A 352 -0.03 -8.94 -31.22
C PRO A 352 -1.18 -9.94 -31.39
N CYS A 353 -1.02 -11.02 -32.16
CA CYS A 353 -2.07 -12.06 -32.27
C CYS A 353 -2.11 -13.00 -31.07
N GLY A 354 -1.03 -13.04 -30.25
CA GLY A 354 -0.93 -13.84 -29.04
C GLY A 354 -0.41 -15.27 -29.22
N PHE A 355 -0.14 -15.73 -30.45
CA PHE A 355 0.15 -17.14 -30.73
C PHE A 355 1.59 -17.40 -31.19
N PHE A 356 2.51 -16.47 -31.07
CA PHE A 356 3.92 -16.70 -31.37
C PHE A 356 4.46 -17.78 -30.42
N THR A 357 5.07 -18.84 -30.96
CA THR A 357 5.53 -20.06 -30.27
C THR A 357 4.42 -20.95 -29.68
N ASP A 358 3.13 -20.69 -29.96
CA ASP A 358 2.06 -21.59 -29.55
C ASP A 358 2.05 -22.88 -30.39
N PRO A 359 2.07 -24.08 -29.76
CA PRO A 359 2.09 -25.33 -30.50
C PRO A 359 0.74 -25.70 -31.12
N GLN A 360 -0.36 -25.06 -30.76
CA GLN A 360 -1.72 -25.38 -31.18
C GLN A 360 -2.27 -24.41 -32.22
N LYS A 361 -1.77 -23.17 -32.26
CA LYS A 361 -2.25 -22.13 -33.18
C LYS A 361 -1.10 -21.43 -33.87
N GLU A 362 -1.21 -21.27 -35.17
CA GLU A 362 -0.20 -20.60 -35.99
C GLU A 362 -0.23 -19.08 -35.76
N CYS A 363 0.95 -18.50 -35.61
CA CYS A 363 1.14 -17.07 -35.51
C CYS A 363 1.02 -16.38 -36.87
N THR A 364 0.15 -15.38 -36.98
CA THR A 364 -0.05 -14.59 -38.20
C THR A 364 0.77 -13.29 -38.25
N CYS A 365 1.57 -13.01 -37.22
CA CYS A 365 2.36 -11.79 -37.15
C CYS A 365 3.66 -11.87 -37.90
N THR A 366 4.02 -10.80 -38.63
CA THR A 366 5.36 -10.67 -39.21
C THR A 366 6.41 -10.44 -38.12
N PRO A 367 7.71 -10.79 -38.37
CA PRO A 367 8.79 -10.52 -37.42
C PRO A 367 8.84 -9.04 -36.95
N LEU A 368 8.61 -8.11 -37.89
CA LEU A 368 8.58 -6.67 -37.58
C LEU A 368 7.43 -6.28 -36.64
N GLN A 369 6.26 -6.90 -36.80
CA GLN A 369 5.13 -6.67 -35.87
C GLN A 369 5.43 -7.20 -34.47
N ILE A 370 6.04 -8.38 -34.36
CA ILE A 370 6.46 -8.97 -33.08
C ILE A 370 7.48 -8.04 -32.40
N GLN A 371 8.50 -7.61 -33.13
CA GLN A 371 9.53 -6.72 -32.62
C GLN A 371 8.94 -5.38 -32.14
N ARG A 372 8.07 -4.74 -32.93
CA ARG A 372 7.39 -3.49 -32.56
C ARG A 372 6.49 -3.66 -31.32
N TYR A 373 5.83 -4.79 -31.20
CA TYR A 373 4.98 -5.07 -30.04
C TYR A 373 5.83 -5.22 -28.75
N ARG A 374 6.89 -6.01 -28.82
CA ARG A 374 7.79 -6.22 -27.67
C ARG A 374 8.56 -4.95 -27.28
N SER A 375 8.96 -4.13 -28.25
CA SER A 375 9.68 -2.86 -28.00
C SER A 375 8.83 -1.76 -27.34
N LYS A 376 7.51 -1.94 -27.21
CA LYS A 376 6.67 -1.07 -26.38
C LYS A 376 7.10 -1.12 -24.90
N VAL A 377 7.60 -2.26 -24.44
CA VAL A 377 8.20 -2.41 -23.10
C VAL A 377 9.69 -2.09 -23.22
N SER A 378 10.13 -1.05 -22.50
CA SER A 378 11.51 -0.59 -22.59
C SER A 378 12.50 -1.60 -21.96
N GLY A 379 13.70 -1.73 -22.56
CA GLY A 379 14.78 -2.55 -22.01
C GLY A 379 15.08 -2.23 -20.54
N PRO A 380 15.21 -0.93 -20.15
CA PRO A 380 15.41 -0.56 -18.75
C PRO A 380 14.31 -1.03 -17.78
N LEU A 381 13.07 -1.19 -18.21
CA LEU A 381 12.00 -1.77 -17.38
C LEU A 381 12.15 -3.30 -17.29
N LEU A 382 12.40 -3.98 -18.43
CA LEU A 382 12.67 -5.43 -18.47
C LEU A 382 13.89 -5.80 -17.61
N ASP A 383 14.91 -4.96 -17.62
CA ASP A 383 16.08 -5.11 -16.75
C ASP A 383 15.74 -5.11 -15.24
N ARG A 384 14.57 -4.63 -14.82
CA ARG A 384 14.11 -4.61 -13.42
C ARG A 384 13.21 -5.80 -13.07
N ILE A 385 12.95 -6.65 -14.05
CA ILE A 385 12.21 -7.90 -13.85
C ILE A 385 13.21 -9.03 -13.67
N ASP A 386 13.14 -9.73 -12.54
CA ASP A 386 14.10 -10.77 -12.18
C ASP A 386 13.77 -12.11 -12.84
N ILE A 387 12.49 -12.44 -12.90
CA ILE A 387 11.97 -13.73 -13.38
C ILE A 387 11.08 -13.50 -14.60
N GLN A 388 11.42 -14.18 -15.68
CA GLN A 388 10.69 -14.16 -16.94
C GLN A 388 10.25 -15.59 -17.23
N ILE A 389 8.95 -15.85 -17.30
CA ILE A 389 8.41 -17.20 -17.41
C ILE A 389 7.38 -17.29 -18.53
N GLU A 390 7.51 -18.32 -19.35
CA GLU A 390 6.52 -18.67 -20.37
C GLU A 390 5.39 -19.48 -19.73
N VAL A 391 4.15 -19.06 -19.99
CA VAL A 391 2.93 -19.70 -19.51
C VAL A 391 2.24 -20.38 -20.69
N PRO A 392 2.45 -21.67 -20.91
CA PRO A 392 1.87 -22.38 -22.05
C PRO A 392 0.36 -22.60 -21.88
N THR A 393 -0.32 -22.82 -23.00
CA THR A 393 -1.71 -23.28 -23.00
C THR A 393 -1.79 -24.69 -22.38
N LEU A 394 -2.72 -24.89 -21.46
CA LEU A 394 -2.97 -26.20 -20.86
C LEU A 394 -3.64 -27.14 -21.85
N ARG A 395 -3.22 -28.40 -21.86
CA ARG A 395 -3.89 -29.44 -22.62
C ARG A 395 -5.17 -29.88 -21.90
N TYR A 396 -6.16 -30.36 -22.67
CA TYR A 396 -7.43 -30.84 -22.11
C TYR A 396 -7.22 -31.87 -20.97
N GLN A 397 -6.25 -32.77 -21.12
CA GLN A 397 -5.92 -33.81 -20.12
C GLN A 397 -5.48 -33.20 -18.78
N GLU A 398 -4.73 -32.10 -18.80
CA GLU A 398 -4.27 -31.37 -17.61
C GLU A 398 -5.43 -30.61 -16.94
N LEU A 399 -6.36 -30.06 -17.73
CA LEU A 399 -7.56 -29.38 -17.24
C LEU A 399 -8.57 -30.36 -16.64
N ALA A 400 -8.77 -31.52 -17.31
CA ALA A 400 -9.73 -32.55 -16.89
C ALA A 400 -9.20 -33.42 -15.72
N GLY A 401 -7.90 -33.37 -15.43
CA GLY A 401 -7.27 -34.12 -14.34
C GLY A 401 -7.98 -33.88 -13.01
N LYS A 402 -8.20 -34.95 -12.24
CA LYS A 402 -8.85 -34.91 -10.91
C LYS A 402 -7.89 -34.52 -9.78
N GLU A 403 -6.59 -34.47 -10.05
CA GLU A 403 -5.60 -34.12 -9.04
C GLU A 403 -5.72 -32.64 -8.70
N ALA A 404 -5.99 -32.38 -7.41
CA ALA A 404 -5.93 -31.03 -6.87
C ALA A 404 -4.49 -30.52 -6.90
N GLY A 405 -4.31 -29.23 -7.16
CA GLY A 405 -3.01 -28.60 -7.05
C GLY A 405 -2.49 -28.59 -5.60
N GLU A 406 -1.26 -28.19 -5.40
CA GLU A 406 -0.70 -27.99 -4.08
C GLU A 406 -1.39 -26.80 -3.37
N PRO A 407 -1.82 -26.95 -2.09
CA PRO A 407 -2.49 -25.87 -1.36
C PRO A 407 -1.56 -24.67 -1.14
N SER A 408 -2.10 -23.45 -1.22
CA SER A 408 -1.37 -22.22 -0.90
C SER A 408 -0.67 -22.25 0.46
N ALA A 409 -1.28 -22.88 1.46
CA ALA A 409 -0.71 -22.98 2.81
C ALA A 409 0.63 -23.72 2.83
N ALA A 410 0.76 -24.83 2.07
CA ALA A 410 2.01 -25.60 1.99
C ALA A 410 3.12 -24.79 1.30
N ILE A 411 2.81 -24.11 0.20
CA ILE A 411 3.76 -23.25 -0.51
C ILE A 411 4.18 -22.08 0.40
N ARG A 412 3.21 -21.43 1.05
CA ARG A 412 3.48 -20.30 1.95
C ARG A 412 4.36 -20.70 3.14
N GLN A 413 4.23 -21.93 3.67
CA GLN A 413 5.10 -22.41 4.72
C GLN A 413 6.57 -22.47 4.27
N ARG A 414 6.86 -22.97 3.05
CA ARG A 414 8.22 -22.96 2.49
C ARG A 414 8.74 -21.55 2.24
N VAL A 415 7.88 -20.69 1.71
CA VAL A 415 8.18 -19.27 1.47
C VAL A 415 8.49 -18.54 2.79
N ASN A 416 7.71 -18.77 3.85
CA ASN A 416 7.97 -18.20 5.18
C ASN A 416 9.31 -18.71 5.76
N GLY A 417 9.64 -19.99 5.57
CA GLY A 417 10.93 -20.55 5.97
C GLY A 417 12.11 -19.83 5.29
N ALA A 418 12.05 -19.68 3.96
CA ALA A 418 13.07 -18.95 3.21
C ALA A 418 13.14 -17.47 3.61
N ARG A 419 12.00 -16.81 3.88
CA ARG A 419 11.95 -15.43 4.34
C ARG A 419 12.57 -15.27 5.73
N THR A 420 12.38 -16.22 6.62
CA THR A 420 13.01 -16.22 7.95
C THR A 420 14.54 -16.23 7.85
N ILE A 421 15.11 -17.05 6.94
CA ILE A 421 16.54 -17.07 6.66
C ILE A 421 17.03 -15.71 6.17
N GLN A 422 16.26 -15.06 5.27
CA GLN A 422 16.59 -13.74 4.73
C GLN A 422 16.54 -12.65 5.82
N LEU A 423 15.51 -12.64 6.66
CA LEU A 423 15.39 -11.70 7.78
C LEU A 423 16.55 -11.85 8.79
N GLN A 424 16.97 -13.06 9.08
CA GLN A 424 18.17 -13.32 9.92
C GLN A 424 19.44 -12.81 9.24
N ARG A 425 19.59 -13.03 7.92
CA ARG A 425 20.72 -12.53 7.11
C ARG A 425 20.82 -11.01 7.12
N PHE A 426 19.68 -10.32 7.09
CA PHE A 426 19.58 -8.86 6.97
C PHE A 426 19.18 -8.15 8.26
N HIS A 427 19.23 -8.81 9.44
CA HIS A 427 18.71 -8.29 10.72
C HIS A 427 19.25 -6.90 11.13
N LYS A 428 20.42 -6.50 10.62
CA LYS A 428 21.04 -5.17 10.85
C LYS A 428 20.89 -4.23 9.66
N ARG A 429 20.00 -4.51 8.74
CA ARG A 429 19.83 -3.80 7.47
C ARG A 429 18.39 -3.33 7.29
N THR A 430 18.20 -2.41 6.38
CA THR A 430 16.88 -1.88 5.97
C THR A 430 16.21 -2.72 4.86
N ILE A 431 16.84 -3.84 4.46
CA ILE A 431 16.32 -4.76 3.44
C ILE A 431 15.79 -6.03 4.10
N HIS A 432 14.78 -6.64 3.50
CA HIS A 432 14.06 -7.79 4.05
C HIS A 432 14.01 -8.99 3.11
N SER A 433 14.50 -8.85 1.87
CA SER A 433 14.45 -9.90 0.85
C SER A 433 15.68 -9.90 -0.05
N ASN A 434 15.92 -11.03 -0.72
CA ASN A 434 17.07 -11.17 -1.62
C ASN A 434 16.98 -10.25 -2.85
N ALA A 435 15.77 -9.94 -3.34
CA ALA A 435 15.61 -9.01 -4.47
C ALA A 435 16.16 -7.61 -4.16
N GLN A 436 16.12 -7.20 -2.88
CA GLN A 436 16.59 -5.88 -2.43
C GLN A 436 18.12 -5.79 -2.23
N MET A 437 18.86 -6.90 -2.36
CA MET A 437 20.32 -6.90 -2.21
C MET A 437 21.00 -5.92 -3.16
N GLY A 438 21.90 -5.08 -2.62
CA GLY A 438 22.81 -4.25 -3.42
C GLY A 438 24.09 -5.00 -3.80
N ALA A 439 24.98 -4.36 -4.56
CA ALA A 439 26.25 -4.97 -5.03
C ALA A 439 27.12 -5.53 -3.89
N LYS A 440 27.20 -4.82 -2.75
CA LYS A 440 27.93 -5.30 -1.58
C LYS A 440 27.33 -6.56 -0.97
N ASP A 441 26.02 -6.67 -0.95
CA ASP A 441 25.30 -7.82 -0.40
C ASP A 441 25.44 -9.04 -1.33
N ILE A 442 25.32 -8.84 -2.64
CA ILE A 442 25.55 -9.88 -3.64
C ILE A 442 26.94 -10.48 -3.48
N LYS A 443 27.99 -9.64 -3.38
CA LYS A 443 29.35 -10.10 -3.17
C LYS A 443 29.52 -10.91 -1.87
N ARG A 444 28.78 -10.54 -0.83
CA ARG A 444 28.88 -11.18 0.48
C ARG A 444 28.07 -12.49 0.58
N TYR A 445 26.85 -12.53 0.02
CA TYR A 445 25.90 -13.60 0.27
C TYR A 445 25.61 -14.49 -0.95
N CYS A 446 26.10 -14.10 -2.14
CA CYS A 446 25.90 -14.86 -3.37
C CYS A 446 27.22 -15.37 -3.95
N ALA A 447 28.19 -15.71 -3.08
CA ALA A 447 29.41 -16.38 -3.51
C ALA A 447 29.07 -17.75 -4.12
N VAL A 448 29.68 -18.08 -5.24
CA VAL A 448 29.49 -19.33 -5.98
C VAL A 448 30.79 -20.13 -6.05
N LYS A 449 30.69 -21.45 -6.11
CA LYS A 449 31.84 -22.34 -6.33
C LYS A 449 32.23 -22.37 -7.81
N GLU A 450 33.44 -22.83 -8.10
CA GLU A 450 34.04 -22.86 -9.45
C GLU A 450 33.14 -23.51 -10.53
N ASP A 451 32.49 -24.63 -10.19
CA ASP A 451 31.60 -25.32 -11.12
C ASP A 451 30.35 -24.49 -11.45
N ALA A 452 29.80 -23.82 -10.46
CA ALA A 452 28.65 -22.93 -10.63
C ALA A 452 29.01 -21.64 -11.37
N ASP A 453 30.24 -21.14 -11.17
CA ASP A 453 30.77 -19.96 -11.87
C ASP A 453 31.02 -20.26 -13.36
N LYS A 454 31.60 -21.40 -13.69
CA LYS A 454 31.76 -21.88 -15.09
C LYS A 454 30.40 -21.99 -15.82
N LEU A 455 29.37 -22.49 -15.13
CA LEU A 455 28.03 -22.58 -15.70
C LEU A 455 27.44 -21.17 -15.97
N LEU A 456 27.64 -20.26 -15.04
CA LEU A 456 27.17 -18.88 -15.14
C LEU A 456 27.91 -18.13 -16.26
N GLU A 457 29.24 -18.27 -16.36
CA GLU A 457 30.06 -17.74 -17.46
C GLU A 457 29.60 -18.24 -18.84
N ALA A 458 29.38 -19.56 -18.95
CA ALA A 458 28.89 -20.15 -20.19
C ALA A 458 27.51 -19.60 -20.58
N ALA A 459 26.62 -19.39 -19.60
CA ALA A 459 25.30 -18.80 -19.82
C ALA A 459 25.37 -17.34 -20.26
N ILE A 460 26.24 -16.53 -19.61
CA ILE A 460 26.46 -15.13 -19.97
C ILE A 460 26.94 -15.03 -21.42
N ASN A 461 27.97 -15.80 -21.78
CA ASN A 461 28.55 -15.78 -23.12
C ASN A 461 27.56 -16.27 -24.19
N LYS A 462 26.81 -17.33 -23.90
CA LYS A 462 25.86 -17.94 -24.87
C LYS A 462 24.57 -17.12 -25.04
N LEU A 463 24.05 -16.52 -23.95
CA LEU A 463 22.79 -15.78 -23.96
C LEU A 463 22.98 -14.26 -24.08
N GLY A 464 24.21 -13.75 -24.07
CA GLY A 464 24.50 -12.31 -24.14
C GLY A 464 23.97 -11.52 -22.96
N LEU A 465 23.98 -12.11 -21.76
CA LEU A 465 23.37 -11.49 -20.57
C LEU A 465 24.14 -10.22 -20.14
N SER A 466 23.40 -9.17 -19.82
CA SER A 466 23.98 -7.94 -19.28
C SER A 466 24.54 -8.12 -17.86
N ALA A 467 25.40 -7.21 -17.39
CA ALA A 467 25.88 -7.21 -16.00
C ALA A 467 24.74 -7.12 -14.97
N ARG A 468 23.61 -6.50 -15.34
CA ARG A 468 22.41 -6.47 -14.50
C ARG A 468 21.74 -7.84 -14.45
N ALA A 469 21.63 -8.52 -15.58
CA ALA A 469 21.08 -9.88 -15.64
C ALA A 469 21.93 -10.85 -14.80
N TYR A 470 23.26 -10.75 -14.84
CA TYR A 470 24.16 -11.50 -13.97
C TYR A 470 23.81 -11.33 -12.49
N SER A 471 23.70 -10.08 -12.03
CA SER A 471 23.36 -9.79 -10.63
C SER A 471 21.99 -10.37 -10.23
N ARG A 472 21.02 -10.37 -11.15
CA ARG A 472 19.68 -10.94 -10.91
C ARG A 472 19.70 -12.45 -10.83
N VAL A 473 20.41 -13.12 -11.73
CA VAL A 473 20.60 -14.57 -11.66
C VAL A 473 21.16 -14.96 -10.29
N LEU A 474 22.18 -14.25 -9.79
CA LEU A 474 22.73 -14.50 -8.44
C LEU A 474 21.71 -14.32 -7.31
N LYS A 475 20.90 -13.25 -7.35
CA LYS A 475 19.86 -13.01 -6.35
C LYS A 475 18.79 -14.10 -6.35
N VAL A 476 18.33 -14.51 -7.54
CA VAL A 476 17.35 -15.58 -7.72
C VAL A 476 17.94 -16.91 -7.26
N SER A 477 19.19 -17.23 -7.63
CA SER A 477 19.89 -18.44 -7.18
C SER A 477 20.03 -18.50 -5.65
N ARG A 478 20.29 -17.35 -4.99
CA ARG A 478 20.33 -17.29 -3.52
C ARG A 478 18.96 -17.61 -2.93
N THR A 479 17.88 -17.13 -3.56
CA THR A 479 16.51 -17.44 -3.10
C THR A 479 16.16 -18.90 -3.29
N ILE A 480 16.55 -19.52 -4.40
CA ILE A 480 16.36 -20.95 -4.64
C ILE A 480 17.12 -21.77 -3.59
N ALA A 481 18.37 -21.38 -3.27
CA ALA A 481 19.16 -22.02 -2.24
C ALA A 481 18.53 -21.86 -0.84
N ASP A 482 17.94 -20.67 -0.52
CA ASP A 482 17.22 -20.46 0.74
C ASP A 482 15.98 -21.36 0.84
N LEU A 483 15.21 -21.53 -0.26
CA LEU A 483 14.08 -22.45 -0.34
C LEU A 483 14.50 -23.92 -0.17
N ALA A 484 15.71 -24.28 -0.63
CA ALA A 484 16.29 -25.61 -0.48
C ALA A 484 16.96 -25.82 0.90
N GLY A 485 17.00 -24.81 1.78
CA GLY A 485 17.71 -24.85 3.04
C GLY A 485 19.23 -24.98 2.89
N SER A 486 19.80 -24.59 1.73
CA SER A 486 21.22 -24.69 1.44
C SER A 486 21.96 -23.41 1.84
N GLU A 487 23.03 -23.54 2.61
CA GLU A 487 23.89 -22.40 2.97
C GLU A 487 24.62 -21.82 1.75
N GLU A 488 25.00 -22.69 0.81
CA GLU A 488 25.78 -22.34 -0.38
C GLU A 488 24.89 -22.39 -1.65
N ILE A 489 25.24 -21.54 -2.62
CA ILE A 489 24.62 -21.61 -3.95
C ILE A 489 25.32 -22.73 -4.74
N GLN A 490 24.54 -23.75 -5.13
CA GLN A 490 25.00 -24.88 -5.93
C GLN A 490 24.72 -24.68 -7.41
N SER A 491 25.38 -25.45 -8.28
CA SER A 491 25.18 -25.40 -9.73
C SER A 491 23.73 -25.61 -10.17
N ALA A 492 22.97 -26.47 -9.45
CA ALA A 492 21.55 -26.68 -9.69
C ALA A 492 20.71 -25.38 -9.49
N HIS A 493 21.04 -24.58 -8.48
CA HIS A 493 20.35 -23.32 -8.18
C HIS A 493 20.62 -22.29 -9.26
N ILE A 494 21.83 -22.24 -9.81
CA ILE A 494 22.21 -21.38 -10.93
C ILE A 494 21.48 -21.82 -12.21
N ALA A 495 21.45 -23.14 -12.47
CA ALA A 495 20.77 -23.68 -13.65
C ALA A 495 19.27 -23.35 -13.65
N GLU A 496 18.58 -23.48 -12.51
CA GLU A 496 17.18 -23.08 -12.35
C GLU A 496 17.01 -21.58 -12.57
N ALA A 497 17.84 -20.74 -11.97
CA ALA A 497 17.75 -19.28 -12.09
C ALA A 497 17.99 -18.77 -13.54
N ILE A 498 18.89 -19.42 -14.30
CA ILE A 498 19.13 -19.09 -15.72
C ILE A 498 17.89 -19.39 -16.57
N GLN A 499 17.12 -20.45 -16.26
CA GLN A 499 15.90 -20.78 -17.01
C GLN A 499 14.84 -19.68 -16.87
N TYR A 500 14.86 -18.88 -15.80
CA TYR A 500 13.96 -17.76 -15.60
C TYR A 500 14.35 -16.48 -16.35
N ARG A 501 15.27 -16.57 -17.30
CA ARG A 501 15.71 -15.47 -18.17
C ARG A 501 15.43 -15.75 -19.66
N SER A 502 14.27 -16.33 -19.95
CA SER A 502 13.91 -16.80 -21.29
C SER A 502 13.81 -15.69 -22.35
N LEU A 503 13.37 -14.46 -21.96
CA LEU A 503 13.22 -13.33 -22.89
C LEU A 503 14.56 -12.64 -23.25
N ASP A 504 15.62 -12.89 -22.48
CA ASP A 504 16.96 -12.36 -22.80
C ASP A 504 17.63 -13.15 -23.96
N ARG A 505 17.08 -14.29 -24.30
CA ARG A 505 17.49 -15.02 -25.52
C ARG A 505 17.00 -14.22 -26.71
N GLY A 506 17.90 -13.48 -27.36
CA GLY A 506 17.58 -12.49 -28.37
C GLY A 506 16.52 -12.93 -29.39
N VAL A 507 15.65 -12.00 -29.72
CA VAL A 507 14.75 -12.07 -30.88
C VAL A 507 15.51 -11.68 -32.10
#